data_12d750898dcd928ee41f528fca45cbf0
#
_entry.id   12d750898dcd928ee41f528fca45cbf0
#
_cell.length_a   1.000
_cell.length_b   1.000
_cell.length_c   1.000
_cell.angle_alpha   90.00
_cell.angle_beta   90.00
_cell.angle_gamma   90.00
#
_symmetry.space_group_name_H-M   'P 1'
#
loop_
_entity.id
_entity.type
_entity.pdbx_description
1 polymer ?
#
loop_
_entity_poly.entity_id
_entity_poly.type
_entity_poly.pdbx_seq_one_letter_code
_entity_poly.pdbx_strand_id
1 'polypeptide(L)'
;MTGRLDGKVTIVVGAGCVGSGWGNGRAIAVIFAREGAKVFAVDRDADSMRETIGRAREIGGEITSHIGDATDSNAVAAMVDECVRVYGRVDILVNNVGGSAAGGPVELPLEAWHRQLDHNLGTVFLACKYVLPIMVRQNSGAIVNISSASAIRFSGSPQVGYAASKAGVIQFSRVVAVQYAKHGIRVNTVIPGQLHTPMVEARLAKQRTGGDIEALLKQRLARIPLGFMGDGRDTAHAALFLASDEARFITGTEIVVDGGMTARCD
;
A
#
# COMPACT_ATOMS: atom_id res chain seq x y z
N MET A 1 13.26 -12.27 21.46
CA MET A 1 13.88 -11.67 20.25
C MET A 1 13.20 -10.33 20.02
N THR A 2 13.95 -9.28 19.78
CA THR A 2 13.42 -7.97 19.38
C THR A 2 12.76 -8.10 17.99
N GLY A 3 11.63 -7.41 17.76
CA GLY A 3 10.96 -7.43 16.47
C GLY A 3 11.82 -6.81 15.35
N ARG A 4 11.53 -7.13 14.10
CA ARG A 4 12.28 -6.65 12.90
C ARG A 4 12.21 -5.12 12.71
N LEU A 5 11.23 -4.45 13.34
CA LEU A 5 11.01 -3.00 13.29
C LEU A 5 11.02 -2.37 14.69
N ASP A 6 11.70 -3.00 15.65
CA ASP A 6 11.71 -2.57 17.04
C ASP A 6 12.07 -1.07 17.19
N GLY A 7 11.18 -0.30 17.81
CA GLY A 7 11.31 1.13 18.03
C GLY A 7 11.18 2.03 16.78
N LYS A 8 11.04 1.48 15.57
CA LYS A 8 10.87 2.28 14.33
C LYS A 8 9.49 2.94 14.29
N VAL A 9 9.44 4.21 13.96
CA VAL A 9 8.20 4.97 13.75
C VAL A 9 7.75 4.80 12.31
N THR A 10 6.54 4.28 12.12
CA THR A 10 6.00 3.95 10.79
C THR A 10 4.71 4.69 10.53
N ILE A 11 4.62 5.44 9.44
CA ILE A 11 3.35 5.95 8.90
C ILE A 11 2.82 4.92 7.89
N VAL A 12 1.57 4.45 8.09
CA VAL A 12 0.85 3.60 7.13
C VAL A 12 -0.35 4.36 6.59
N VAL A 13 -0.27 4.82 5.34
CA VAL A 13 -1.34 5.58 4.66
C VAL A 13 -2.28 4.59 3.96
N GLY A 14 -3.57 4.62 4.33
CA GLY A 14 -4.56 3.63 3.91
C GLY A 14 -4.53 2.37 4.78
N ALA A 15 -4.47 2.54 6.10
CA ALA A 15 -4.39 1.47 7.10
C ALA A 15 -5.73 0.82 7.44
N GLY A 16 -6.85 1.40 6.99
CA GLY A 16 -8.19 0.84 7.15
C GLY A 16 -8.49 -0.33 6.21
N CYS A 17 -9.66 -0.92 6.38
CA CYS A 17 -10.16 -1.97 5.50
C CYS A 17 -11.68 -1.88 5.35
N VAL A 18 -12.19 -2.03 4.14
CA VAL A 18 -13.62 -1.90 3.79
C VAL A 18 -14.53 -3.01 4.33
N GLY A 19 -13.98 -4.00 5.03
CA GLY A 19 -14.73 -5.12 5.62
C GLY A 19 -13.89 -5.89 6.61
N SER A 20 -14.43 -6.97 7.17
CA SER A 20 -13.71 -7.91 8.03
C SER A 20 -12.64 -8.66 7.24
N GLY A 21 -11.56 -9.09 7.89
CA GLY A 21 -10.48 -9.85 7.26
C GLY A 21 -9.22 -9.02 7.01
N TRP A 22 -8.39 -9.44 6.04
CA TRP A 22 -7.06 -8.91 5.81
C TRP A 22 -6.95 -8.13 4.51
N GLY A 23 -7.24 -6.83 4.54
CA GLY A 23 -6.80 -5.89 3.49
C GLY A 23 -5.31 -5.56 3.65
N ASN A 24 -4.66 -5.13 2.57
CA ASN A 24 -3.21 -4.86 2.59
C ASN A 24 -2.82 -3.86 3.68
N GLY A 25 -3.51 -2.72 3.79
CA GLY A 25 -3.18 -1.68 4.76
C GLY A 25 -3.35 -2.12 6.21
N ARG A 26 -4.48 -2.81 6.52
CA ARG A 26 -4.70 -3.42 7.84
C ARG A 26 -3.59 -4.42 8.17
N ALA A 27 -3.27 -5.33 7.24
CA ALA A 27 -2.26 -6.34 7.45
C ALA A 27 -0.87 -5.72 7.71
N ILE A 28 -0.51 -4.69 6.93
CA ILE A 28 0.74 -3.95 7.12
C ILE A 28 0.77 -3.31 8.51
N ALA A 29 -0.26 -2.56 8.90
CA ALA A 29 -0.30 -1.87 10.18
C ALA A 29 -0.19 -2.87 11.36
N VAL A 30 -0.94 -3.97 11.33
CA VAL A 30 -0.94 -4.98 12.40
C VAL A 30 0.38 -5.75 12.45
N ILE A 31 0.90 -6.21 11.31
CA ILE A 31 2.15 -6.96 11.26
C ILE A 31 3.34 -6.08 11.67
N PHE A 32 3.39 -4.81 11.24
CA PHE A 32 4.45 -3.90 11.64
C PHE A 32 4.41 -3.60 13.15
N ALA A 33 3.20 -3.42 13.72
CA ALA A 33 3.04 -3.27 15.17
C ALA A 33 3.50 -4.54 15.93
N ARG A 34 3.19 -5.74 15.42
CA ARG A 34 3.69 -7.01 15.97
C ARG A 34 5.20 -7.11 15.96
N GLU A 35 5.85 -6.53 14.95
CA GLU A 35 7.30 -6.51 14.80
C GLU A 35 7.97 -5.35 15.53
N GLY A 36 7.26 -4.69 16.47
CA GLY A 36 7.80 -3.67 17.37
C GLY A 36 7.79 -2.25 16.81
N ALA A 37 7.18 -2.00 15.66
CA ALA A 37 7.03 -0.64 15.16
C ALA A 37 5.99 0.15 15.97
N LYS A 38 6.26 1.46 16.14
CA LYS A 38 5.28 2.45 16.57
C LYS A 38 4.49 2.90 15.34
N VAL A 39 3.29 2.38 15.18
CA VAL A 39 2.50 2.58 13.96
C VAL A 39 1.60 3.81 14.08
N PHE A 40 1.80 4.78 13.19
CA PHE A 40 0.89 5.89 12.95
C PHE A 40 0.01 5.53 11.75
N ALA A 41 -1.18 5.00 12.05
CA ALA A 41 -2.12 4.46 11.08
C ALA A 41 -3.05 5.55 10.57
N VAL A 42 -3.10 5.74 9.25
CA VAL A 42 -3.88 6.81 8.61
C VAL A 42 -4.91 6.23 7.66
N ASP A 43 -6.14 6.68 7.77
CA ASP A 43 -7.21 6.44 6.80
C ASP A 43 -8.21 7.61 6.85
N ARG A 44 -9.01 7.77 5.81
CA ARG A 44 -10.10 8.77 5.80
C ARG A 44 -11.36 8.29 6.51
N ASP A 45 -11.48 6.98 6.73
CA ASP A 45 -12.66 6.33 7.29
C ASP A 45 -12.33 5.74 8.67
N ALA A 46 -12.89 6.37 9.71
CA ALA A 46 -12.69 5.96 11.11
C ALA A 46 -13.24 4.55 11.38
N ASP A 47 -14.33 4.15 10.74
CA ASP A 47 -14.94 2.84 10.94
C ASP A 47 -14.06 1.73 10.36
N SER A 48 -13.47 1.96 9.18
CA SER A 48 -12.54 1.02 8.56
C SER A 48 -11.27 0.80 9.39
N MET A 49 -10.89 1.80 10.21
CA MET A 49 -9.72 1.75 11.10
C MET A 49 -9.97 1.00 12.41
N ARG A 50 -11.22 0.92 12.87
CA ARG A 50 -11.57 0.37 14.19
C ARG A 50 -11.03 -1.04 14.43
N GLU A 51 -11.25 -1.93 13.45
CA GLU A 51 -10.76 -3.31 13.53
C GLU A 51 -9.23 -3.39 13.43
N THR A 52 -8.60 -2.52 12.62
CA THR A 52 -7.13 -2.45 12.50
C THR A 52 -6.49 -2.11 13.85
N ILE A 53 -7.04 -1.11 14.54
CA ILE A 53 -6.59 -0.68 15.88
C ILE A 53 -6.81 -1.80 16.90
N GLY A 54 -8.00 -2.42 16.90
CA GLY A 54 -8.34 -3.53 17.79
C GLY A 54 -7.33 -4.67 17.67
N ARG A 55 -7.11 -5.16 16.45
CA ARG A 55 -6.19 -6.27 16.18
C ARG A 55 -4.73 -5.94 16.56
N ALA A 56 -4.27 -4.71 16.33
CA ALA A 56 -2.93 -4.31 16.75
C ALA A 56 -2.77 -4.27 18.26
N ARG A 57 -3.80 -3.79 18.99
CA ARG A 57 -3.80 -3.74 20.46
C ARG A 57 -3.90 -5.12 21.09
N GLU A 58 -4.68 -6.04 20.52
CA GLU A 58 -4.82 -7.43 20.99
C GLU A 58 -3.47 -8.18 21.04
N ILE A 59 -2.54 -7.82 20.17
CA ILE A 59 -1.17 -8.39 20.13
C ILE A 59 -0.15 -7.54 20.89
N GLY A 60 -0.59 -6.53 21.67
CA GLY A 60 0.29 -5.64 22.43
C GLY A 60 1.07 -4.63 21.57
N GLY A 61 0.66 -4.40 20.32
CA GLY A 61 1.31 -3.46 19.41
C GLY A 61 0.99 -2.00 19.73
N GLU A 62 1.97 -1.11 19.53
CA GLU A 62 1.80 0.34 19.65
C GLU A 62 1.21 0.92 18.37
N ILE A 63 -0.01 1.46 18.44
CA ILE A 63 -0.71 2.03 17.29
C ILE A 63 -1.48 3.30 17.68
N THR A 64 -1.24 4.38 16.93
CA THR A 64 -2.00 5.65 16.97
C THR A 64 -2.73 5.82 15.65
N SER A 65 -4.00 6.21 15.70
CA SER A 65 -4.81 6.47 14.49
C SER A 65 -4.92 7.96 14.19
N HIS A 66 -4.90 8.29 12.91
CA HIS A 66 -5.17 9.62 12.38
C HIS A 66 -6.20 9.53 11.25
N ILE A 67 -7.23 10.38 11.28
CA ILE A 67 -8.25 10.43 10.24
C ILE A 67 -7.94 11.60 9.31
N GLY A 68 -7.66 11.29 8.04
CA GLY A 68 -7.30 12.29 7.03
C GLY A 68 -7.39 11.75 5.61
N ASP A 69 -7.72 12.63 4.68
CA ASP A 69 -7.76 12.30 3.25
C ASP A 69 -6.37 12.49 2.64
N ALA A 70 -5.77 11.41 2.18
CA ALA A 70 -4.45 11.41 1.55
C ALA A 70 -4.42 12.12 0.18
N THR A 71 -5.56 12.50 -0.39
CA THR A 71 -5.64 13.31 -1.62
C THR A 71 -5.58 14.82 -1.33
N ASP A 72 -5.77 15.22 -0.08
CA ASP A 72 -5.68 16.63 0.36
C ASP A 72 -4.28 16.95 0.88
N SER A 73 -3.61 17.88 0.21
CA SER A 73 -2.24 18.29 0.55
C SER A 73 -2.10 18.84 1.98
N ASN A 74 -3.11 19.58 2.47
CA ASN A 74 -3.09 20.15 3.82
C ASN A 74 -3.32 19.05 4.88
N ALA A 75 -4.23 18.11 4.60
CA ALA A 75 -4.47 16.96 5.48
C ALA A 75 -3.21 16.07 5.58
N VAL A 76 -2.49 15.87 4.46
CA VAL A 76 -1.24 15.10 4.47
C VAL A 76 -0.13 15.82 5.23
N ALA A 77 -0.01 17.16 5.09
CA ALA A 77 0.93 17.94 5.90
C ALA A 77 0.63 17.80 7.39
N ALA A 78 -0.63 18.01 7.80
CA ALA A 78 -1.07 17.89 9.19
C ALA A 78 -0.85 16.47 9.76
N MET A 79 -1.10 15.43 8.97
CA MET A 79 -0.82 14.02 9.31
C MET A 79 0.66 13.81 9.67
N VAL A 80 1.56 14.34 8.85
CA VAL A 80 3.02 14.17 9.07
C VAL A 80 3.47 14.98 10.28
N ASP A 81 2.99 16.20 10.43
CA ASP A 81 3.30 17.05 11.60
C ASP A 81 2.81 16.41 12.90
N GLU A 82 1.62 15.81 12.88
CA GLU A 82 1.07 15.09 14.04
C GLU A 82 1.92 13.86 14.39
N CYS A 83 2.33 13.06 13.40
CA CYS A 83 3.23 11.92 13.63
C CYS A 83 4.55 12.37 14.28
N VAL A 84 5.15 13.45 13.79
CA VAL A 84 6.38 14.02 14.35
C VAL A 84 6.13 14.58 15.76
N ARG A 85 5.00 15.22 16.00
CA ARG A 85 4.63 15.71 17.34
C ARG A 85 4.51 14.57 18.35
N VAL A 86 3.94 13.42 17.95
CA VAL A 86 3.73 12.26 18.84
C VAL A 86 5.02 11.46 19.05
N TYR A 87 5.79 11.21 18.00
CA TYR A 87 6.91 10.27 18.02
C TYR A 87 8.28 10.90 17.79
N GLY A 88 8.37 12.16 17.40
CA GLY A 88 9.63 12.89 17.19
C GLY A 88 10.32 12.58 15.86
N ARG A 89 9.90 11.57 15.11
CA ARG A 89 10.57 11.07 13.90
C ARG A 89 9.64 10.31 12.96
N VAL A 90 10.11 10.02 11.75
CA VAL A 90 9.47 9.06 10.80
C VAL A 90 10.57 8.19 10.19
N ASP A 91 10.59 6.90 10.49
CA ASP A 91 11.57 5.95 9.96
C ASP A 91 11.08 5.24 8.71
N ILE A 92 9.78 4.96 8.67
CA ILE A 92 9.17 4.18 7.60
C ILE A 92 7.88 4.88 7.13
N LEU A 93 7.72 4.94 5.80
CA LEU A 93 6.47 5.35 5.17
C LEU A 93 5.95 4.21 4.29
N VAL A 94 4.71 3.79 4.50
CA VAL A 94 4.03 2.85 3.62
C VAL A 94 2.85 3.53 2.94
N ASN A 95 2.89 3.65 1.62
CA ASN A 95 1.81 4.20 0.80
C ASN A 95 0.96 3.06 0.23
N ASN A 96 -0.24 2.85 0.80
CA ASN A 96 -1.13 1.77 0.39
C ASN A 96 -2.47 2.26 -0.19
N VAL A 97 -2.78 3.54 -0.13
CA VAL A 97 -4.02 4.08 -0.71
C VAL A 97 -4.14 3.71 -2.19
N GLY A 98 -5.35 3.28 -2.58
CA GLY A 98 -5.63 3.00 -3.97
C GLY A 98 -6.99 2.36 -4.20
N GLY A 99 -7.41 2.43 -5.46
CA GLY A 99 -8.67 1.84 -5.92
C GLY A 99 -8.77 1.91 -7.42
N SER A 100 -9.46 0.93 -8.03
CA SER A 100 -9.64 0.84 -9.48
C SER A 100 -11.00 1.34 -9.91
N ALA A 101 -11.06 1.97 -11.10
CA ALA A 101 -12.26 2.16 -11.89
C ALA A 101 -12.15 1.31 -13.17
N ALA A 102 -13.25 0.67 -13.55
CA ALA A 102 -13.34 -0.07 -14.81
C ALA A 102 -13.43 0.91 -15.99
N GLY A 103 -12.91 0.52 -17.13
CA GLY A 103 -13.00 1.23 -18.40
C GLY A 103 -11.69 1.24 -19.18
N GLY A 104 -11.81 1.14 -20.50
CA GLY A 104 -10.76 1.41 -21.48
C GLY A 104 -10.66 2.91 -21.78
N PRO A 105 -9.82 3.30 -22.76
CA PRO A 105 -9.62 4.73 -23.07
C PRO A 105 -10.84 5.41 -23.67
N VAL A 106 -11.78 4.65 -24.24
CA VAL A 106 -13.01 5.19 -24.84
C VAL A 106 -14.13 5.32 -23.79
N GLU A 107 -14.26 4.32 -22.91
CA GLU A 107 -15.37 4.22 -21.96
C GLU A 107 -15.09 4.95 -20.64
N LEU A 108 -13.81 5.16 -20.25
CA LEU A 108 -13.48 5.79 -19.00
C LEU A 108 -13.69 7.32 -19.09
N PRO A 109 -14.62 7.93 -18.30
CA PRO A 109 -14.78 9.37 -18.28
C PRO A 109 -13.50 10.10 -17.87
N LEU A 110 -13.24 11.28 -18.44
CA LEU A 110 -12.03 12.06 -18.17
C LEU A 110 -11.87 12.39 -16.68
N GLU A 111 -12.97 12.70 -15.98
CA GLU A 111 -12.94 12.96 -14.54
C GLU A 111 -12.58 11.70 -13.74
N ALA A 112 -12.98 10.52 -14.20
CA ALA A 112 -12.59 9.26 -13.58
C ALA A 112 -11.10 8.96 -13.81
N TRP A 113 -10.57 9.29 -14.99
CA TRP A 113 -9.14 9.23 -15.29
C TRP A 113 -8.33 10.11 -14.31
N HIS A 114 -8.68 11.39 -14.16
CA HIS A 114 -8.00 12.29 -13.22
C HIS A 114 -8.09 11.78 -11.79
N ARG A 115 -9.29 11.38 -11.32
CA ARG A 115 -9.44 10.78 -9.99
C ARG A 115 -8.58 9.54 -9.76
N GLN A 116 -8.36 8.69 -10.79
CA GLN A 116 -7.48 7.53 -10.68
C GLN A 116 -6.00 7.95 -10.49
N LEU A 117 -5.54 8.96 -11.21
CA LEU A 117 -4.18 9.50 -11.03
C LEU A 117 -4.02 10.12 -9.65
N ASP A 118 -4.94 10.98 -9.22
CA ASP A 118 -4.88 11.66 -7.92
C ASP A 118 -4.92 10.67 -6.76
N HIS A 119 -5.85 9.69 -6.84
CA HIS A 119 -6.05 8.74 -5.76
C HIS A 119 -4.94 7.68 -5.64
N ASN A 120 -4.33 7.23 -6.74
CA ASN A 120 -3.35 6.15 -6.73
C ASN A 120 -1.89 6.63 -6.79
N LEU A 121 -1.60 7.74 -7.49
CA LEU A 121 -0.25 8.29 -7.66
C LEU A 121 -0.09 9.59 -6.89
N GLY A 122 -1.08 10.48 -6.94
CA GLY A 122 -1.06 11.76 -6.23
C GLY A 122 -0.88 11.59 -4.71
N THR A 123 -1.54 10.61 -4.10
CA THR A 123 -1.37 10.28 -2.66
C THR A 123 0.05 9.86 -2.31
N VAL A 124 0.72 9.09 -3.17
CA VAL A 124 2.13 8.70 -2.99
C VAL A 124 3.03 9.91 -3.07
N PHE A 125 2.81 10.78 -4.06
CA PHE A 125 3.57 12.02 -4.22
C PHE A 125 3.42 12.92 -2.99
N LEU A 126 2.19 13.16 -2.52
CA LEU A 126 1.93 14.04 -1.37
C LEU A 126 2.57 13.51 -0.08
N ALA A 127 2.42 12.22 0.22
CA ALA A 127 3.04 11.63 1.40
C ALA A 127 4.58 11.72 1.35
N CYS A 128 5.18 11.40 0.21
CA CYS A 128 6.62 11.54 0.01
C CYS A 128 7.09 13.01 0.13
N LYS A 129 6.33 13.97 -0.42
CA LYS A 129 6.64 15.40 -0.36
C LYS A 129 6.85 15.90 1.09
N TYR A 130 6.02 15.45 2.01
CA TYR A 130 6.07 15.90 3.41
C TYR A 130 6.95 15.04 4.30
N VAL A 131 7.12 13.73 4.01
CA VAL A 131 7.96 12.82 4.81
C VAL A 131 9.44 12.92 4.45
N LEU A 132 9.79 13.05 3.16
CA LEU A 132 11.18 13.07 2.71
C LEU A 132 12.05 14.14 3.39
N PRO A 133 11.59 15.40 3.61
CA PRO A 133 12.40 16.39 4.34
C PRO A 133 12.77 15.96 5.76
N ILE A 134 11.91 15.17 6.43
CA ILE A 134 12.17 14.63 7.76
C ILE A 134 13.22 13.54 7.67
N MET A 135 13.06 12.56 6.77
CA MET A 135 14.02 11.48 6.56
C MET A 135 15.41 12.01 6.13
N VAL A 136 15.45 13.08 5.32
CA VAL A 136 16.71 13.76 4.94
C VAL A 136 17.43 14.31 6.17
N ARG A 137 16.72 15.00 7.07
CA ARG A 137 17.33 15.50 8.33
C ARG A 137 17.80 14.37 9.23
N GLN A 138 17.14 13.22 9.19
CA GLN A 138 17.52 12.02 9.94
C GLN A 138 18.71 11.25 9.30
N ASN A 139 19.02 11.51 8.01
CA ASN A 139 19.93 10.71 7.17
C ASN A 139 19.57 9.21 7.19
N SER A 140 18.28 8.90 7.23
CA SER A 140 17.78 7.53 7.29
C SER A 140 16.29 7.51 6.96
N GLY A 141 15.84 6.47 6.25
CA GLY A 141 14.44 6.24 5.98
C GLY A 141 14.19 5.04 5.07
N ALA A 142 12.99 4.47 5.16
CA ALA A 142 12.53 3.44 4.23
C ALA A 142 11.11 3.78 3.75
N ILE A 143 10.91 3.82 2.45
CA ILE A 143 9.60 4.05 1.83
C ILE A 143 9.20 2.79 1.07
N VAL A 144 8.00 2.27 1.34
CA VAL A 144 7.41 1.13 0.62
C VAL A 144 6.10 1.58 -0.03
N ASN A 145 6.07 1.56 -1.34
CA ASN A 145 4.90 1.93 -2.12
C ASN A 145 4.16 0.67 -2.61
N ILE A 146 2.84 0.62 -2.43
CA ILE A 146 2.03 -0.50 -2.90
C ILE A 146 1.49 -0.18 -4.30
N SER A 147 2.02 -0.89 -5.29
CA SER A 147 1.55 -0.86 -6.68
C SER A 147 0.51 -1.96 -6.94
N SER A 148 0.54 -2.59 -8.09
CA SER A 148 -0.37 -3.67 -8.50
C SER A 148 0.19 -4.44 -9.70
N ALA A 149 -0.13 -5.72 -9.81
CA ALA A 149 0.14 -6.52 -11.01
C ALA A 149 -0.47 -5.89 -12.29
N SER A 150 -1.54 -5.09 -12.15
CA SER A 150 -2.12 -4.33 -13.27
C SER A 150 -1.18 -3.24 -13.83
N ALA A 151 -0.14 -2.85 -13.09
CA ALA A 151 0.88 -1.91 -13.55
C ALA A 151 1.83 -2.53 -14.58
N ILE A 152 2.00 -3.86 -14.56
CA ILE A 152 3.00 -4.58 -15.36
C ILE A 152 2.41 -5.62 -16.31
N ARG A 153 1.13 -5.98 -16.13
CA ARG A 153 0.41 -6.96 -16.97
C ARG A 153 -1.07 -6.59 -17.09
N PHE A 154 -1.69 -6.99 -18.17
CA PHE A 154 -3.15 -6.97 -18.28
C PHE A 154 -3.76 -8.02 -17.33
N SER A 155 -4.48 -7.57 -16.32
CA SER A 155 -5.02 -8.43 -15.25
C SER A 155 -6.42 -9.00 -15.55
N GLY A 156 -6.85 -8.96 -16.83
CA GLY A 156 -8.11 -9.56 -17.31
C GLY A 156 -9.34 -8.66 -17.13
N SER A 157 -9.16 -7.36 -16.91
CA SER A 157 -10.23 -6.37 -16.85
C SER A 157 -9.72 -5.02 -17.35
N PRO A 158 -10.44 -4.31 -18.22
CA PRO A 158 -10.07 -2.97 -18.64
C PRO A 158 -10.14 -2.03 -17.44
N GLN A 159 -9.03 -1.38 -17.12
CA GLN A 159 -8.88 -0.43 -16.02
C GLN A 159 -7.69 0.50 -16.28
N VAL A 160 -7.74 1.19 -17.43
CA VAL A 160 -6.59 1.92 -17.97
C VAL A 160 -6.05 2.99 -17.02
N GLY A 161 -6.93 3.74 -16.34
CA GLY A 161 -6.52 4.77 -15.38
C GLY A 161 -5.80 4.20 -14.16
N TYR A 162 -6.31 3.07 -13.64
CA TYR A 162 -5.66 2.36 -12.54
C TYR A 162 -4.29 1.80 -12.93
N ALA A 163 -4.23 1.10 -14.06
CA ALA A 163 -2.99 0.50 -14.54
C ALA A 163 -1.91 1.57 -14.77
N ALA A 164 -2.24 2.67 -15.45
CA ALA A 164 -1.34 3.78 -15.68
C ALA A 164 -0.86 4.44 -14.38
N SER A 165 -1.78 4.71 -13.43
CA SER A 165 -1.40 5.31 -12.16
C SER A 165 -0.49 4.42 -11.32
N LYS A 166 -0.75 3.09 -11.28
CA LYS A 166 0.09 2.13 -10.54
C LYS A 166 1.43 1.85 -11.23
N ALA A 167 1.51 1.96 -12.58
CA ALA A 167 2.79 1.98 -13.30
C ALA A 167 3.59 3.24 -12.97
N GLY A 168 2.91 4.39 -12.86
CA GLY A 168 3.50 5.65 -12.41
C GLY A 168 4.12 5.54 -11.01
N VAL A 169 3.49 4.82 -10.07
CA VAL A 169 4.04 4.57 -8.73
C VAL A 169 5.38 3.83 -8.81
N ILE A 170 5.52 2.83 -9.70
CA ILE A 170 6.78 2.09 -9.86
C ILE A 170 7.89 3.04 -10.32
N GLN A 171 7.64 3.78 -11.39
CA GLN A 171 8.67 4.68 -11.94
C GLN A 171 8.97 5.85 -10.99
N PHE A 172 7.98 6.41 -10.32
CA PHE A 172 8.16 7.40 -9.25
C PHE A 172 9.10 6.86 -8.16
N SER A 173 8.87 5.63 -7.70
CA SER A 173 9.68 4.99 -6.65
C SER A 173 11.15 4.85 -7.08
N ARG A 174 11.42 4.45 -8.31
CA ARG A 174 12.78 4.33 -8.86
C ARG A 174 13.52 5.66 -8.88
N VAL A 175 12.87 6.72 -9.36
CA VAL A 175 13.46 8.06 -9.43
C VAL A 175 13.77 8.59 -8.03
N VAL A 176 12.81 8.49 -7.09
CA VAL A 176 13.00 8.95 -5.71
C VAL A 176 14.08 8.13 -5.00
N ALA A 177 14.15 6.81 -5.24
CA ALA A 177 15.19 5.94 -4.68
C ALA A 177 16.58 6.44 -5.02
N VAL A 178 16.86 6.73 -6.29
CA VAL A 178 18.18 7.21 -6.73
C VAL A 178 18.45 8.63 -6.19
N GLN A 179 17.47 9.51 -6.26
CA GLN A 179 17.62 10.92 -5.85
C GLN A 179 17.96 11.04 -4.35
N TYR A 180 17.38 10.19 -3.50
CA TYR A 180 17.51 10.29 -2.05
C TYR A 180 18.45 9.26 -1.43
N ALA A 181 19.06 8.36 -2.21
CA ALA A 181 20.00 7.34 -1.73
C ALA A 181 21.17 7.93 -0.92
N LYS A 182 21.70 9.08 -1.35
CA LYS A 182 22.79 9.79 -0.64
C LYS A 182 22.45 10.23 0.80
N HIS A 183 21.17 10.24 1.15
CA HIS A 183 20.67 10.53 2.49
C HIS A 183 20.31 9.26 3.29
N GLY A 184 20.74 8.09 2.84
CA GLY A 184 20.42 6.82 3.50
C GLY A 184 18.94 6.42 3.41
N ILE A 185 18.19 6.98 2.44
CA ILE A 185 16.77 6.70 2.25
C ILE A 185 16.60 5.66 1.15
N ARG A 186 15.87 4.60 1.44
CA ARG A 186 15.52 3.53 0.50
C ARG A 186 14.06 3.68 0.07
N VAL A 187 13.78 3.46 -1.19
CA VAL A 187 12.41 3.48 -1.73
C VAL A 187 12.20 2.27 -2.62
N ASN A 188 11.23 1.43 -2.27
CA ASN A 188 10.92 0.20 -3.00
C ASN A 188 9.42 0.05 -3.19
N THR A 189 9.03 -0.87 -4.08
CA THR A 189 7.64 -1.12 -4.43
C THR A 189 7.27 -2.57 -4.16
N VAL A 190 6.09 -2.81 -3.58
CA VAL A 190 5.45 -4.13 -3.58
C VAL A 190 4.38 -4.15 -4.65
N ILE A 191 4.33 -5.22 -5.44
CA ILE A 191 3.38 -5.42 -6.54
C ILE A 191 2.47 -6.61 -6.21
N PRO A 192 1.34 -6.40 -5.50
CA PRO A 192 0.39 -7.45 -5.23
C PRO A 192 -0.35 -7.88 -6.50
N GLY A 193 -0.62 -9.19 -6.58
CA GLY A 193 -1.47 -9.79 -7.61
C GLY A 193 -2.95 -9.80 -7.25
N GLN A 194 -3.62 -10.84 -7.68
CA GLN A 194 -5.05 -11.06 -7.41
C GLN A 194 -5.24 -11.72 -6.03
N LEU A 195 -5.08 -10.96 -4.97
CA LEU A 195 -5.28 -11.42 -3.59
C LEU A 195 -6.77 -11.47 -3.21
N HIS A 196 -7.14 -12.38 -2.30
CA HIS A 196 -8.46 -12.40 -1.67
C HIS A 196 -8.46 -11.44 -0.48
N THR A 197 -8.97 -10.24 -0.71
CA THR A 197 -9.10 -9.20 0.30
C THR A 197 -10.57 -8.77 0.40
N PRO A 198 -11.02 -8.16 1.49
CA PRO A 198 -12.40 -7.65 1.61
C PRO A 198 -12.85 -6.70 0.49
N MET A 199 -11.92 -6.03 -0.18
CA MET A 199 -12.18 -5.22 -1.37
C MET A 199 -12.79 -6.04 -2.52
N VAL A 200 -12.47 -7.32 -2.62
CA VAL A 200 -13.00 -8.22 -3.66
C VAL A 200 -14.51 -8.35 -3.51
N GLU A 201 -14.97 -8.61 -2.29
CA GLU A 201 -16.40 -8.77 -1.98
C GLU A 201 -17.13 -7.43 -1.98
N ALA A 202 -16.57 -6.42 -1.32
CA ALA A 202 -17.23 -5.13 -1.15
C ALA A 202 -17.40 -4.34 -2.47
N ARG A 203 -16.50 -4.50 -3.43
CA ARG A 203 -16.48 -3.64 -4.64
C ARG A 203 -16.24 -4.38 -5.94
N LEU A 204 -15.23 -5.28 -6.00
CA LEU A 204 -14.78 -5.83 -7.28
C LEU A 204 -15.78 -6.81 -7.89
N ALA A 205 -16.48 -7.61 -7.08
CA ALA A 205 -17.48 -8.54 -7.58
C ALA A 205 -18.61 -7.79 -8.31
N LYS A 206 -19.11 -6.70 -7.73
CA LYS A 206 -20.13 -5.85 -8.39
C LYS A 206 -19.63 -5.24 -9.70
N GLN A 207 -18.37 -4.81 -9.73
CA GLN A 207 -17.78 -4.16 -10.92
C GLN A 207 -17.47 -5.15 -12.06
N ARG A 208 -17.18 -6.42 -11.77
CA ARG A 208 -16.62 -7.37 -12.74
C ARG A 208 -17.52 -8.55 -13.10
N THR A 209 -18.36 -8.98 -12.17
CA THR A 209 -19.21 -10.18 -12.33
C THR A 209 -20.67 -9.93 -11.95
N GLY A 210 -21.11 -8.65 -11.94
CA GLY A 210 -22.49 -8.30 -11.57
C GLY A 210 -22.86 -8.62 -10.12
N GLY A 211 -21.86 -8.90 -9.26
CA GLY A 211 -22.05 -9.26 -7.85
C GLY A 211 -21.77 -10.74 -7.54
N ASP A 212 -21.51 -11.57 -8.55
CA ASP A 212 -21.14 -12.98 -8.35
C ASP A 212 -19.68 -13.09 -7.85
N ILE A 213 -19.56 -13.24 -6.53
CA ILE A 213 -18.26 -13.34 -5.83
C ILE A 213 -17.57 -14.67 -6.19
N GLU A 214 -18.31 -15.77 -6.21
CA GLU A 214 -17.75 -17.10 -6.47
C GLU A 214 -17.17 -17.20 -7.88
N ALA A 215 -17.90 -16.72 -8.89
CA ALA A 215 -17.41 -16.65 -10.26
C ALA A 215 -16.15 -15.79 -10.36
N LEU A 216 -16.11 -14.65 -9.68
CA LEU A 216 -14.93 -13.78 -9.66
C LEU A 216 -13.73 -14.49 -9.02
N LEU A 217 -13.91 -15.14 -7.87
CA LEU A 217 -12.84 -15.84 -7.17
C LEU A 217 -12.29 -16.99 -8.01
N LYS A 218 -13.17 -17.77 -8.65
CA LYS A 218 -12.78 -18.86 -9.57
C LYS A 218 -11.97 -18.34 -10.76
N GLN A 219 -12.39 -17.24 -11.40
CA GLN A 219 -11.65 -16.62 -12.50
C GLN A 219 -10.26 -16.12 -12.05
N ARG A 220 -10.16 -15.57 -10.85
CA ARG A 220 -8.89 -15.09 -10.29
C ARG A 220 -7.96 -16.24 -9.96
N LEU A 221 -8.47 -17.27 -9.28
CA LEU A 221 -7.70 -18.45 -8.89
C LEU A 221 -7.08 -19.18 -10.11
N ALA A 222 -7.84 -19.28 -11.20
CA ALA A 222 -7.37 -19.92 -12.43
C ALA A 222 -6.11 -19.26 -13.05
N ARG A 223 -5.80 -18.03 -12.66
CA ARG A 223 -4.62 -17.29 -13.13
C ARG A 223 -3.40 -17.43 -12.22
N ILE A 224 -3.53 -18.07 -11.07
CA ILE A 224 -2.48 -18.14 -10.05
C ILE A 224 -1.83 -19.54 -10.07
N PRO A 225 -0.57 -19.68 -10.56
CA PRO A 225 0.12 -20.96 -10.65
C PRO A 225 0.27 -21.71 -9.32
N LEU A 226 0.42 -20.99 -8.19
CA LEU A 226 0.49 -21.63 -6.87
C LEU A 226 -0.80 -22.33 -6.43
N GLY A 227 -1.94 -22.14 -7.14
CA GLY A 227 -3.19 -22.84 -6.90
C GLY A 227 -3.99 -22.37 -5.67
N PHE A 228 -3.59 -21.30 -5.03
CA PHE A 228 -4.35 -20.63 -3.95
C PHE A 228 -4.23 -19.11 -4.05
N MET A 229 -5.20 -18.40 -3.50
CA MET A 229 -5.12 -16.94 -3.40
C MET A 229 -4.53 -16.55 -2.04
N GLY A 230 -3.47 -15.75 -2.09
CA GLY A 230 -2.98 -15.05 -0.91
C GLY A 230 -3.93 -13.94 -0.45
N ASP A 231 -3.62 -13.29 0.67
CA ASP A 231 -4.36 -12.15 1.20
C ASP A 231 -3.44 -10.95 1.53
N GLY A 232 -3.96 -9.95 2.24
CA GLY A 232 -3.19 -8.76 2.59
C GLY A 232 -1.94 -9.04 3.43
N ARG A 233 -1.86 -10.18 4.12
CA ARG A 233 -0.70 -10.56 4.93
C ARG A 233 0.52 -10.90 4.07
N ASP A 234 0.31 -11.46 2.88
CA ASP A 234 1.39 -11.74 1.95
C ASP A 234 2.05 -10.44 1.45
N THR A 235 1.22 -9.43 1.14
CA THR A 235 1.70 -8.07 0.84
C THR A 235 2.46 -7.47 2.03
N ALA A 236 1.93 -7.63 3.24
CA ALA A 236 2.52 -7.06 4.44
C ALA A 236 3.88 -7.68 4.79
N HIS A 237 4.09 -8.98 4.56
CA HIS A 237 5.39 -9.61 4.77
C HIS A 237 6.46 -9.13 3.77
N ALA A 238 6.11 -8.91 2.51
CA ALA A 238 7.02 -8.30 1.55
C ALA A 238 7.35 -6.84 1.91
N ALA A 239 6.34 -6.08 2.34
CA ALA A 239 6.53 -4.71 2.81
C ALA A 239 7.40 -4.66 4.07
N LEU A 240 7.20 -5.57 5.02
CA LEU A 240 8.01 -5.71 6.23
C LEU A 240 9.49 -5.94 5.90
N PHE A 241 9.79 -6.88 4.99
CA PHE A 241 11.15 -7.13 4.55
C PHE A 241 11.79 -5.87 3.97
N LEU A 242 11.11 -5.21 3.03
CA LEU A 242 11.64 -4.00 2.38
C LEU A 242 11.80 -2.81 3.35
N ALA A 243 10.97 -2.72 4.39
CA ALA A 243 11.02 -1.68 5.41
C ALA A 243 12.15 -1.94 6.42
N SER A 244 12.50 -3.20 6.69
CA SER A 244 13.48 -3.60 7.71
C SER A 244 14.94 -3.37 7.29
N ASP A 245 15.85 -3.47 8.24
CA ASP A 245 17.29 -3.37 8.01
C ASP A 245 17.87 -4.58 7.24
N GLU A 246 17.11 -5.67 7.11
CA GLU A 246 17.48 -6.80 6.25
C GLU A 246 17.57 -6.39 4.77
N ALA A 247 16.78 -5.37 4.35
CA ALA A 247 16.81 -4.80 3.02
C ALA A 247 17.75 -3.58 2.88
N ARG A 248 18.75 -3.42 3.77
CA ARG A 248 19.62 -2.23 3.83
C ARG A 248 20.37 -1.91 2.54
N PHE A 249 20.54 -2.87 1.65
CA PHE A 249 21.22 -2.70 0.35
C PHE A 249 20.24 -2.85 -0.84
N ILE A 250 18.94 -2.69 -0.59
CA ILE A 250 17.87 -2.83 -1.60
C ILE A 250 17.14 -1.49 -1.70
N THR A 251 17.23 -0.82 -2.87
CA THR A 251 16.49 0.40 -3.20
C THR A 251 16.19 0.47 -4.69
N GLY A 252 15.07 1.06 -5.08
CA GLY A 252 14.66 1.20 -6.48
C GLY A 252 14.14 -0.09 -7.12
N THR A 253 13.81 -1.12 -6.31
CA THR A 253 13.34 -2.42 -6.80
C THR A 253 11.86 -2.64 -6.57
N GLU A 254 11.35 -3.71 -7.19
CA GLU A 254 10.00 -4.22 -7.01
C GLU A 254 10.04 -5.66 -6.51
N ILE A 255 9.12 -5.98 -5.56
CA ILE A 255 8.80 -7.36 -5.18
C ILE A 255 7.37 -7.67 -5.63
N VAL A 256 7.25 -8.65 -6.53
CA VAL A 256 5.96 -9.17 -7.00
C VAL A 256 5.44 -10.21 -6.01
N VAL A 257 4.18 -10.05 -5.57
CA VAL A 257 3.50 -10.92 -4.60
C VAL A 257 2.18 -11.37 -5.22
N ASP A 258 2.23 -12.40 -6.07
CA ASP A 258 1.11 -12.76 -6.93
C ASP A 258 0.93 -14.27 -7.20
N GLY A 259 1.69 -15.13 -6.52
CA GLY A 259 1.64 -16.58 -6.72
C GLY A 259 2.07 -17.04 -8.11
N GLY A 260 2.89 -16.25 -8.82
CA GLY A 260 3.39 -16.54 -10.16
C GLY A 260 2.49 -16.04 -11.29
N MET A 261 1.40 -15.32 -10.98
CA MET A 261 0.40 -14.87 -11.96
C MET A 261 1.02 -14.07 -13.11
N THR A 262 1.94 -13.15 -12.83
CA THR A 262 2.55 -12.29 -13.86
C THR A 262 3.75 -12.91 -14.57
N ALA A 263 4.24 -14.06 -14.09
CA ALA A 263 5.31 -14.82 -14.74
C ALA A 263 4.81 -15.70 -15.88
N ARG A 264 3.49 -15.92 -15.99
CA ARG A 264 2.87 -16.67 -17.09
C ARG A 264 2.87 -15.85 -18.39
N CYS A 265 2.91 -16.57 -19.51
CA CYS A 265 2.80 -16.03 -20.87
C CYS A 265 1.54 -16.49 -21.63
N ASP A 266 0.71 -17.33 -20.99
CA ASP A 266 -0.58 -17.85 -21.48
C ASP A 266 -1.80 -17.13 -20.85
#